data_7af37ef172813764cfc9bfbca5b3ce87
#
_entry.id   7af37ef172813764cfc9bfbca5b3ce87
#
_cell.length_a   1.000
_cell.length_b   1.000
_cell.length_c   1.000
_cell.angle_alpha   90.00
_cell.angle_beta   90.00
_cell.angle_gamma   90.00
#
_symmetry.space_group_name_H-M   'P 1'
#
loop_
_entity.id
_entity.type
_entity.pdbx_description
1 polymer ?
#
loop_
_entity_poly.entity_id
_entity_poly.type
_entity_poly.pdbx_seq_one_letter_code
_entity_poly.pdbx_strand_id
1 'polypeptide(L)'
;VESQKAHKFSKEGYLVICDRYPGLSPGKMDSPRIYEDQKRSSFYKFCHRLEKSLYMSIKPADTIFHLSVPLVEAIKRNNKREKFGKETEDELRERYNINSGVKFLSDDYNSIDATVSFEEVLLVVKILIWNFKSE
;
A
#
# COMPACT_ATOMS: atom_id res chain seq x y z
N VAL A 1 7.86 -4.18 13.47
CA VAL A 1 9.33 -4.34 13.54
C VAL A 1 9.99 -3.71 12.32
N GLU A 2 9.56 -3.98 11.09
CA GLU A 2 10.18 -3.37 9.89
C GLU A 2 9.91 -1.86 9.79
N SER A 3 8.69 -1.40 10.09
CA SER A 3 8.35 0.03 10.11
C SER A 3 9.14 0.82 11.15
N GLN A 4 9.49 0.22 12.29
CA GLN A 4 10.33 0.86 13.29
C GLN A 4 11.76 1.02 12.82
N LYS A 5 12.31 0.01 12.11
CA LYS A 5 13.64 0.10 11.48
C LYS A 5 13.68 1.18 10.40
N ALA A 6 12.67 1.18 9.51
CA ALA A 6 12.53 2.19 8.47
C ALA A 6 12.56 3.60 9.05
N HIS A 7 11.76 3.83 10.11
CA HIS A 7 11.73 5.13 10.78
C HIS A 7 13.06 5.50 11.48
N LYS A 8 13.77 4.52 12.06
CA LYS A 8 15.08 4.78 12.64
C LYS A 8 16.06 5.28 11.57
N PHE A 9 16.15 4.59 10.43
CA PHE A 9 17.02 5.01 9.32
C PHE A 9 16.62 6.37 8.75
N SER A 10 15.33 6.64 8.59
CA SER A 10 14.85 7.98 8.17
C SER A 10 15.34 9.08 9.11
N LYS A 11 15.27 8.87 10.43
CA LYS A 11 15.82 9.83 11.42
C LYS A 11 17.33 10.00 11.36
N GLU A 12 18.07 9.02 10.88
CA GLU A 12 19.50 9.09 10.66
C GLU A 12 19.87 9.76 9.32
N GLY A 13 18.87 10.26 8.58
CA GLY A 13 19.05 10.98 7.32
C GLY A 13 19.10 10.07 6.07
N TYR A 14 18.74 8.79 6.19
CA TYR A 14 18.66 7.89 5.05
C TYR A 14 17.34 8.03 4.31
N LEU A 15 17.39 7.95 2.98
CA LEU A 15 16.20 7.70 2.16
C LEU A 15 15.80 6.24 2.31
N VAL A 16 14.61 5.99 2.86
CA VAL A 16 14.07 4.64 3.07
C VAL A 16 12.92 4.40 2.12
N ILE A 17 13.07 3.42 1.24
CA ILE A 17 12.02 3.04 0.28
C ILE A 17 11.37 1.74 0.75
N CYS A 18 10.05 1.75 0.92
CA CYS A 18 9.25 0.59 1.26
C CYS A 18 8.42 0.18 0.04
N ASP A 19 8.52 -1.06 -0.43
CA ASP A 19 7.73 -1.59 -1.55
C ASP A 19 6.23 -1.61 -1.23
N ARG A 20 5.87 -1.77 0.03
CA ARG A 20 4.49 -1.72 0.53
C ARG A 20 4.43 -0.96 1.83
N TYR A 21 3.32 -0.27 2.05
CA TYR A 21 3.07 0.42 3.31
C TYR A 21 1.69 0.06 3.85
N PRO A 22 1.54 -0.12 5.17
CA PRO A 22 0.27 -0.48 5.78
C PRO A 22 -0.84 0.51 5.46
N GLY A 23 -1.97 -0.01 5.00
CA GLY A 23 -3.19 0.76 4.80
C GLY A 23 -4.05 0.80 6.06
N LEU A 24 -4.99 1.75 6.11
CA LEU A 24 -5.93 1.90 7.23
C LEU A 24 -7.32 1.35 6.94
N SER A 25 -7.57 0.88 5.73
CA SER A 25 -8.90 0.43 5.29
C SER A 25 -9.07 -1.07 5.57
N PRO A 26 -9.87 -1.49 6.59
CA PRO A 26 -10.01 -2.90 6.95
C PRO A 26 -10.38 -3.79 5.75
N GLY A 27 -9.78 -4.97 5.68
CA GLY A 27 -10.02 -5.97 4.65
C GLY A 27 -9.33 -5.72 3.32
N LYS A 28 -8.65 -4.59 3.15
CA LYS A 28 -7.84 -4.30 1.96
C LYS A 28 -6.41 -4.83 2.12
N MET A 29 -5.66 -4.85 1.02
CA MET A 29 -4.27 -5.32 1.04
C MET A 29 -3.42 -4.50 2.01
N ASP A 30 -2.59 -5.19 2.76
CA ASP A 30 -1.69 -4.61 3.77
C ASP A 30 -2.40 -3.78 4.87
N SER A 31 -3.69 -4.04 5.11
CA SER A 31 -4.54 -3.37 6.10
C SER A 31 -5.06 -4.35 7.16
N PRO A 32 -5.64 -3.85 8.26
CA PRO A 32 -6.26 -4.70 9.28
C PRO A 32 -7.25 -5.71 8.67
N ARG A 33 -7.23 -6.94 9.17
CA ARG A 33 -8.09 -8.02 8.65
C ARG A 33 -9.33 -8.28 9.49
N ILE A 34 -9.29 -7.87 10.76
CA ILE A 34 -10.38 -8.11 11.70
C ILE A 34 -11.33 -6.91 11.65
N TYR A 35 -12.57 -7.17 11.21
CA TYR A 35 -13.61 -6.14 11.17
C TYR A 35 -14.24 -5.94 12.55
N GLU A 36 -14.72 -4.73 12.81
CA GLU A 36 -15.54 -4.47 13.97
C GLU A 36 -16.89 -5.19 13.83
N ASP A 37 -17.14 -6.15 14.71
CA ASP A 37 -18.40 -6.90 14.76
C ASP A 37 -18.85 -7.06 16.21
N GLN A 38 -19.93 -6.35 16.57
CA GLN A 38 -20.48 -6.35 17.92
C GLN A 38 -21.12 -7.68 18.31
N LYS A 39 -21.50 -8.52 17.34
CA LYS A 39 -22.13 -9.84 17.58
C LYS A 39 -21.12 -10.96 17.85
N ARG A 40 -19.84 -10.71 17.66
CA ARG A 40 -18.78 -11.68 17.88
C ARG A 40 -18.38 -11.80 19.35
N SER A 41 -17.68 -12.88 19.66
CA SER A 41 -17.21 -13.19 21.01
C SER A 41 -16.31 -12.10 21.59
N SER A 42 -16.17 -12.06 22.92
CA SER A 42 -15.28 -11.12 23.61
C SER A 42 -13.81 -11.27 23.18
N PHE A 43 -13.38 -12.50 22.89
CA PHE A 43 -12.04 -12.77 22.37
C PHE A 43 -11.83 -12.14 20.98
N TYR A 44 -12.80 -12.25 20.08
CA TYR A 44 -12.74 -11.62 18.78
C TYR A 44 -12.63 -10.09 18.88
N LYS A 45 -13.43 -9.47 19.75
CA LYS A 45 -13.38 -8.03 20.03
C LYS A 45 -12.03 -7.61 20.60
N PHE A 46 -11.44 -8.42 21.46
CA PHE A 46 -10.10 -8.18 21.98
C PHE A 46 -9.05 -8.22 20.84
N CYS A 47 -9.06 -9.24 19.98
CA CYS A 47 -8.17 -9.35 18.84
C CYS A 47 -8.32 -8.15 17.89
N HIS A 48 -9.57 -7.72 17.59
CA HIS A 48 -9.82 -6.54 16.78
C HIS A 48 -9.18 -5.27 17.37
N ARG A 49 -9.37 -5.04 18.69
CA ARG A 49 -8.77 -3.88 19.37
C ARG A 49 -7.25 -3.93 19.36
N LEU A 50 -6.67 -5.09 19.57
CA LEU A 50 -5.23 -5.29 19.54
C LEU A 50 -4.67 -5.01 18.13
N GLU A 51 -5.26 -5.59 17.10
CA GLU A 51 -4.85 -5.35 15.71
C GLU A 51 -4.96 -3.86 15.36
N LYS A 52 -6.08 -3.22 15.67
CA LYS A 52 -6.29 -1.79 15.44
C LYS A 52 -5.22 -0.94 16.15
N SER A 53 -4.93 -1.25 17.42
CA SER A 53 -3.89 -0.55 18.18
C SER A 53 -2.51 -0.69 17.56
N LEU A 54 -2.16 -1.89 17.07
CA LEU A 54 -0.89 -2.13 16.37
C LEU A 54 -0.78 -1.32 15.09
N TYR A 55 -1.83 -1.30 14.26
CA TYR A 55 -1.85 -0.49 13.03
C TYR A 55 -1.77 1.02 13.34
N MET A 56 -2.48 1.49 14.35
CA MET A 56 -2.43 2.90 14.77
C MET A 56 -1.07 3.32 15.37
N SER A 57 -0.26 2.37 15.81
CA SER A 57 1.11 2.64 16.29
C SER A 57 2.15 2.74 15.17
N ILE A 58 1.77 2.40 13.92
CA ILE A 58 2.64 2.54 12.77
C ILE A 58 2.72 4.02 12.41
N LYS A 59 3.93 4.53 12.30
CA LYS A 59 4.14 5.93 11.92
C LYS A 59 3.74 6.16 10.47
N PRO A 60 3.21 7.34 10.13
CA PRO A 60 2.96 7.73 8.76
C PRO A 60 4.22 7.61 7.89
N ALA A 61 4.05 7.31 6.61
CA ALA A 61 5.11 7.52 5.63
C ALA A 61 5.21 9.02 5.33
N ASP A 62 6.42 9.52 5.11
CA ASP A 62 6.63 10.93 4.76
C ASP A 62 5.97 11.25 3.42
N THR A 63 6.05 10.33 2.44
CA THR A 63 5.32 10.42 1.17
C THR A 63 4.94 9.03 0.65
N ILE A 64 3.87 8.95 -0.12
CA ILE A 64 3.40 7.72 -0.76
C ILE A 64 3.30 7.93 -2.27
N PHE A 65 3.93 7.04 -3.02
CA PHE A 65 3.79 6.93 -4.47
C PHE A 65 2.89 5.75 -4.81
N HIS A 66 1.68 6.05 -5.25
CA HIS A 66 0.71 5.04 -5.66
C HIS A 66 0.73 4.87 -7.18
N LEU A 67 1.34 3.80 -7.64
CA LEU A 67 1.36 3.44 -9.05
C LEU A 67 0.00 2.88 -9.45
N SER A 68 -0.70 3.57 -10.33
CA SER A 68 -2.05 3.24 -10.76
C SER A 68 -2.08 2.80 -12.23
N VAL A 69 -2.82 1.74 -12.50
CA VAL A 69 -3.15 1.30 -13.87
C VAL A 69 -4.63 0.95 -13.95
N PRO A 70 -5.31 1.21 -15.08
CA PRO A 70 -6.67 0.72 -15.30
C PRO A 70 -6.73 -0.80 -15.27
N LEU A 71 -7.88 -1.36 -14.83
CA LEU A 71 -8.08 -2.81 -14.74
C LEU A 71 -7.77 -3.54 -16.05
N VAL A 72 -8.17 -2.98 -17.18
CA VAL A 72 -7.92 -3.55 -18.52
C VAL A 72 -6.41 -3.72 -18.78
N GLU A 73 -5.61 -2.71 -18.44
CA GLU A 73 -4.16 -2.77 -18.59
C GLU A 73 -3.52 -3.75 -17.60
N ALA A 74 -4.04 -3.81 -16.36
CA ALA A 74 -3.60 -4.78 -15.36
C ALA A 74 -3.82 -6.23 -15.84
N ILE A 75 -5.00 -6.53 -16.42
CA ILE A 75 -5.33 -7.84 -17.00
C ILE A 75 -4.38 -8.15 -18.18
N LYS A 76 -4.21 -7.21 -19.10
CA LYS A 76 -3.31 -7.37 -20.25
C LYS A 76 -1.87 -7.68 -19.83
N ARG A 77 -1.36 -6.97 -18.81
CA ARG A 77 -0.02 -7.22 -18.25
C ARG A 77 0.06 -8.58 -17.56
N ASN A 78 -0.96 -8.96 -16.79
CA ASN A 78 -1.02 -10.27 -16.15
C ASN A 78 -1.00 -11.40 -17.20
N ASN A 79 -1.75 -11.26 -18.29
CA ASN A 79 -1.81 -12.27 -19.35
C ASN A 79 -0.47 -12.45 -20.09
N LYS A 80 0.32 -11.37 -20.22
CA LYS A 80 1.66 -11.41 -20.81
C LYS A 80 2.73 -12.01 -19.91
N ARG A 81 2.49 -12.14 -18.59
CA ARG A 81 3.48 -12.70 -17.66
C ARG A 81 3.60 -14.21 -17.84
N GLU A 82 4.80 -14.68 -18.10
CA GLU A 82 5.16 -16.10 -18.05
C GLU A 82 5.56 -16.47 -16.61
N LYS A 83 4.57 -16.67 -15.75
CA LYS A 83 4.79 -17.04 -14.35
C LYS A 83 3.90 -18.21 -13.97
N PHE A 84 4.49 -19.24 -13.34
CA PHE A 84 3.71 -20.31 -12.74
C PHE A 84 2.84 -19.77 -11.59
N GLY A 85 1.58 -20.19 -11.52
CA GLY A 85 0.65 -19.75 -10.46
C GLY A 85 0.25 -18.26 -10.58
N LYS A 86 0.16 -17.71 -11.79
CA LYS A 86 -0.41 -16.38 -11.99
C LYS A 86 -1.91 -16.38 -11.67
N GLU A 87 -2.38 -15.22 -11.18
CA GLU A 87 -3.80 -15.03 -10.92
C GLU A 87 -4.64 -15.20 -12.19
N THR A 88 -5.81 -15.76 -12.04
CA THR A 88 -6.83 -15.76 -13.09
C THR A 88 -7.37 -14.33 -13.29
N GLU A 89 -8.05 -14.10 -14.39
CA GLU A 89 -8.64 -12.78 -14.66
C GLU A 89 -9.69 -12.41 -13.61
N ASP A 90 -10.49 -13.36 -13.14
CA ASP A 90 -11.52 -13.13 -12.13
C ASP A 90 -10.91 -12.80 -10.76
N GLU A 91 -9.88 -13.52 -10.33
CA GLU A 91 -9.13 -13.21 -9.10
C GLU A 91 -8.49 -11.80 -9.16
N LEU A 92 -7.96 -11.45 -10.33
CA LEU A 92 -7.38 -10.12 -10.53
C LEU A 92 -8.44 -9.01 -10.45
N ARG A 93 -9.61 -9.23 -11.05
CA ARG A 93 -10.76 -8.30 -10.99
C ARG A 93 -11.26 -8.13 -9.55
N GLU A 94 -11.43 -9.22 -8.83
CA GLU A 94 -11.85 -9.19 -7.43
C GLU A 94 -10.84 -8.43 -6.58
N ARG A 95 -9.56 -8.76 -6.68
CA ARG A 95 -8.48 -8.07 -5.96
C ARG A 95 -8.41 -6.57 -6.30
N TYR A 96 -8.58 -6.22 -7.57
CA TYR A 96 -8.60 -4.82 -8.01
C TYR A 96 -9.75 -4.06 -7.36
N ASN A 97 -10.95 -4.63 -7.37
CA ASN A 97 -12.15 -4.03 -6.77
C ASN A 97 -12.01 -3.89 -5.24
N ILE A 98 -11.54 -4.95 -4.56
CA ILE A 98 -11.31 -4.93 -3.11
C ILE A 98 -10.34 -3.82 -2.73
N ASN A 99 -9.24 -3.67 -3.48
CA ASN A 99 -8.19 -2.70 -3.15
C ASN A 99 -8.43 -1.29 -3.69
N SER A 100 -9.51 -1.07 -4.44
CA SER A 100 -9.85 0.29 -4.88
C SER A 100 -10.12 1.21 -3.68
N GLY A 101 -9.57 2.44 -3.71
CA GLY A 101 -9.76 3.43 -2.65
C GLY A 101 -9.13 3.06 -1.30
N VAL A 102 -8.02 2.34 -1.28
CA VAL A 102 -7.20 2.17 -0.06
C VAL A 102 -6.77 3.53 0.45
N LYS A 103 -6.92 3.74 1.76
CA LYS A 103 -6.40 4.93 2.45
C LYS A 103 -5.11 4.56 3.17
N PHE A 104 -4.10 5.36 2.97
CA PHE A 104 -2.82 5.25 3.64
C PHE A 104 -2.65 6.37 4.67
N LEU A 105 -1.80 6.12 5.65
CA LEU A 105 -1.44 7.11 6.65
C LEU A 105 -0.24 7.93 6.11
N SER A 106 -0.55 8.99 5.37
CA SER A 106 0.41 9.99 4.90
C SER A 106 -0.34 11.24 4.48
N ASP A 107 0.25 12.39 4.74
CA ASP A 107 -0.28 13.69 4.30
C ASP A 107 0.15 14.01 2.86
N ASP A 108 1.23 13.40 2.38
CA ASP A 108 1.72 13.53 1.01
C ASP A 108 1.45 12.25 0.21
N TYR A 109 0.45 12.31 -0.66
CA TYR A 109 0.00 11.19 -1.49
C TYR A 109 0.04 11.56 -2.96
N ASN A 110 0.89 10.85 -3.71
CA ASN A 110 1.12 11.06 -5.12
C ASN A 110 0.62 9.88 -5.95
N SER A 111 -0.47 10.06 -6.70
CA SER A 111 -0.92 9.05 -7.66
C SER A 111 -0.17 9.21 -8.97
N ILE A 112 0.48 8.15 -9.42
CA ILE A 112 1.31 8.12 -10.62
C ILE A 112 0.67 7.17 -11.63
N ASP A 113 0.41 7.67 -12.84
CA ASP A 113 -0.04 6.84 -13.94
C ASP A 113 1.10 5.90 -14.38
N ALA A 114 0.91 4.61 -14.17
CA ALA A 114 1.85 3.59 -14.57
C ALA A 114 1.44 2.88 -15.89
N THR A 115 0.61 3.51 -16.72
CA THR A 115 0.32 3.03 -18.08
C THR A 115 1.43 3.36 -19.06
N VAL A 116 2.19 4.39 -18.77
CA VAL A 116 3.34 4.87 -19.56
C VAL A 116 4.56 3.95 -19.42
N SER A 117 5.67 4.28 -20.06
CA SER A 117 6.90 3.50 -19.99
C SER A 117 7.51 3.49 -18.59
N PHE A 118 8.33 2.47 -18.31
CA PHE A 118 9.04 2.39 -17.03
C PHE A 118 9.94 3.60 -16.79
N GLU A 119 10.61 4.07 -17.85
CA GLU A 119 11.52 5.22 -17.83
C GLU A 119 10.78 6.51 -17.44
N GLU A 120 9.58 6.71 -17.98
CA GLU A 120 8.74 7.87 -17.66
C GLU A 120 8.26 7.81 -16.21
N VAL A 121 7.76 6.66 -15.74
CA VAL A 121 7.37 6.47 -14.32
C VAL A 121 8.56 6.75 -13.41
N LEU A 122 9.74 6.19 -13.73
CA LEU A 122 10.96 6.37 -12.95
C LEU A 122 11.38 7.84 -12.88
N LEU A 123 11.25 8.57 -13.99
CA LEU A 123 11.57 10.00 -14.05
C LEU A 123 10.64 10.79 -13.12
N VAL A 124 9.32 10.53 -13.17
CA VAL A 124 8.35 11.19 -12.29
C VAL A 124 8.67 10.93 -10.82
N VAL A 125 8.93 9.68 -10.45
CA VAL A 125 9.29 9.32 -9.06
C VAL A 125 10.57 10.04 -8.63
N LYS A 126 11.60 10.09 -9.47
CA LYS A 126 12.86 10.81 -9.16
C LYS A 126 12.63 12.30 -8.95
N ILE A 127 11.81 12.94 -9.78
CA ILE A 127 11.47 14.36 -9.64
C ILE A 127 10.73 14.61 -8.31
N LEU A 128 9.75 13.76 -7.98
CA LEU A 128 9.00 13.88 -6.74
C LEU A 128 9.91 13.70 -5.50
N ILE A 129 10.79 12.70 -5.51
CA ILE A 129 11.77 12.50 -4.42
C ILE A 129 12.72 13.71 -4.30
N TRP A 130 13.21 14.24 -5.44
CA TRP A 130 14.14 15.36 -5.44
C TRP A 130 13.51 16.64 -4.91
N ASN A 131 12.23 16.85 -5.20
CA ASN A 131 11.49 18.02 -4.75
C ASN A 131 10.86 17.84 -3.35
N PHE A 132 10.95 16.63 -2.79
CA PHE A 132 10.44 16.36 -1.45
C PHE A 132 11.27 17.13 -0.43
N LYS A 133 10.61 18.00 0.33
CA LYS A 133 11.22 18.73 1.44
C LYS A 133 10.78 18.03 2.73
N SER A 134 11.70 17.34 3.39
CA SER A 134 11.49 16.92 4.77
C SER A 134 11.49 18.17 5.66
N GLU A 135 10.39 18.37 6.38
CA GLU A 135 10.33 19.38 7.46
C GLU A 135 11.15 18.95 8.67
#